data_6cd3090522e7c20251635ac46f2fe3b1
#
_entry.id   6cd3090522e7c20251635ac46f2fe3b1
#
_cell.length_a   1.000
_cell.length_b   1.000
_cell.length_c   1.000
_cell.angle_alpha   90.00
_cell.angle_beta   90.00
_cell.angle_gamma   90.00
#
_symmetry.space_group_name_H-M   'P 1'
#
loop_
_entity.id
_entity.type
_entity.pdbx_description
1 polymer ?
#
loop_
_entity_poly.entity_id
_entity_poly.type
_entity_poly.pdbx_seq_one_letter_code
_entity_poly.pdbx_strand_id
1 'polypeptide(L)'
;HSTDENERQRLRKEVVINTEIYDIALTTYEMACNPSFALALTQKVYWRCVILDEGHKVKNEETTAHQVLKRIHRQHTILLTGTPVQNNLHELYALLSFLHPDVFTSSEPFDRAFNLNTKEHKVDEKLLKKAHYLMRPFVLRRVKGEVEVSLPPKVETKIMCPLSAAQTFWYRRLLMRESNALQSLEAAASEKDKKLAGVAGED
;
A
#
# COMPACT_ATOMS: atom_id res chain seq x y z
N HIS A 1 13.69 12.80 -9.89
CA HIS A 1 12.99 11.77 -10.70
C HIS A 1 13.28 12.03 -12.17
N SER A 2 14.43 11.55 -12.66
CA SER A 2 14.75 11.66 -14.06
C SER A 2 14.21 10.47 -14.86
N THR A 3 13.63 10.74 -16.03
CA THR A 3 13.26 9.73 -17.02
C THR A 3 14.46 9.24 -17.82
N ASP A 4 15.58 9.97 -17.77
CA ASP A 4 16.81 9.62 -18.48
C ASP A 4 17.59 8.53 -17.75
N GLU A 5 17.92 7.44 -18.46
CA GLU A 5 18.67 6.28 -17.94
C GLU A 5 20.10 6.66 -17.53
N ASN A 6 20.77 7.55 -18.28
CA ASN A 6 22.12 7.98 -18.01
C ASN A 6 22.19 8.81 -16.72
N GLU A 7 21.19 9.68 -16.51
CA GLU A 7 21.10 10.47 -15.29
C GLU A 7 20.78 9.59 -14.06
N ARG A 8 19.93 8.57 -14.22
CA ARG A 8 19.69 7.58 -13.16
C ARG A 8 20.94 6.78 -12.80
N GLN A 9 21.76 6.40 -13.78
CA GLN A 9 23.04 5.73 -13.52
C GLN A 9 24.03 6.65 -12.81
N ARG A 10 24.08 7.92 -13.21
CA ARG A 10 24.91 8.94 -12.55
C ARG A 10 24.47 9.16 -11.11
N LEU A 11 23.17 9.41 -10.87
CA LEU A 11 22.63 9.57 -9.53
C LEU A 11 22.91 8.36 -8.62
N ARG A 12 22.83 7.15 -9.17
CA ARG A 12 23.15 5.94 -8.42
C ARG A 12 24.62 5.84 -8.05
N LYS A 13 25.52 6.12 -8.98
CA LYS A 13 26.96 5.99 -8.75
C LYS A 13 27.55 7.14 -7.93
N GLU A 14 27.13 8.38 -8.22
CA GLU A 14 27.74 9.57 -7.67
C GLU A 14 27.03 10.06 -6.40
N VAL A 15 25.70 9.89 -6.33
CA VAL A 15 24.91 10.42 -5.22
C VAL A 15 24.68 9.36 -4.16
N VAL A 16 24.05 8.22 -4.51
CA VAL A 16 23.63 7.23 -3.50
C VAL A 16 24.82 6.60 -2.77
N ILE A 17 25.95 6.40 -3.45
CA ILE A 17 27.14 5.75 -2.88
C ILE A 17 28.01 6.75 -2.13
N ASN A 18 28.01 8.01 -2.54
CA ASN A 18 28.82 9.06 -1.89
C ASN A 18 28.03 9.75 -0.78
N THR A 19 28.01 9.13 0.39
CA THR A 19 27.25 9.60 1.56
C THR A 19 27.81 10.87 2.19
N GLU A 20 28.98 11.36 1.76
CA GLU A 20 29.57 12.58 2.28
C GLU A 20 28.94 13.86 1.71
N ILE A 21 28.19 13.73 0.61
CA ILE A 21 27.62 14.89 -0.08
C ILE A 21 26.17 15.21 0.31
N TYR A 22 25.54 14.35 1.13
CA TYR A 22 24.14 14.55 1.55
C TYR A 22 23.87 13.95 2.93
N ASP A 23 22.97 14.58 3.68
CA ASP A 23 22.48 14.10 4.97
C ASP A 23 21.19 13.29 4.85
N ILE A 24 20.38 13.57 3.84
CA ILE A 24 19.06 12.96 3.62
C ILE A 24 18.92 12.54 2.18
N ALA A 25 18.49 11.30 1.97
CA ALA A 25 18.07 10.78 0.66
C ALA A 25 16.57 10.55 0.64
N LEU A 26 15.87 11.18 -0.31
CA LEU A 26 14.43 11.01 -0.51
C LEU A 26 14.18 10.19 -1.77
N THR A 27 13.36 9.13 -1.65
CA THR A 27 13.01 8.28 -2.78
C THR A 27 11.56 7.79 -2.68
N THR A 28 11.02 7.24 -3.77
CA THR A 28 9.71 6.58 -3.77
C THR A 28 9.84 5.07 -3.51
N TYR A 29 8.76 4.41 -3.13
CA TYR A 29 8.74 2.95 -2.95
C TYR A 29 9.10 2.22 -4.25
N GLU A 30 8.55 2.66 -5.38
CA GLU A 30 8.82 2.07 -6.69
C GLU A 30 10.30 2.18 -7.08
N MET A 31 10.91 3.34 -6.82
CA MET A 31 12.32 3.55 -7.11
C MET A 31 13.20 2.72 -6.16
N ALA A 32 12.87 2.66 -4.88
CA ALA A 32 13.60 1.83 -3.91
C ALA A 32 13.55 0.33 -4.26
N CYS A 33 12.45 -0.13 -4.89
CA CYS A 33 12.29 -1.52 -5.35
C CYS A 33 12.92 -1.79 -6.72
N ASN A 34 13.36 -0.78 -7.45
CA ASN A 34 14.06 -0.99 -8.71
C ASN A 34 15.37 -1.76 -8.46
N PRO A 35 15.63 -2.89 -9.15
CA PRO A 35 16.75 -3.79 -8.83
C PRO A 35 18.11 -3.10 -8.73
N SER A 36 18.36 -2.18 -9.63
CA SER A 36 19.62 -1.44 -9.68
C SER A 36 19.78 -0.45 -8.51
N PHE A 37 18.69 0.17 -8.08
CA PHE A 37 18.68 1.12 -6.97
C PHE A 37 18.63 0.40 -5.62
N ALA A 38 17.87 -0.67 -5.54
CA ALA A 38 17.78 -1.55 -4.38
C ALA A 38 19.16 -2.08 -3.96
N LEU A 39 19.98 -2.50 -4.92
CA LEU A 39 21.34 -2.97 -4.66
C LEU A 39 22.21 -1.89 -3.99
N ALA A 40 22.12 -0.66 -4.47
CA ALA A 40 22.87 0.46 -3.89
C ALA A 40 22.39 0.78 -2.46
N LEU A 41 21.07 0.82 -2.25
CA LEU A 41 20.48 1.13 -0.94
C LEU A 41 20.74 0.04 0.11
N THR A 42 20.76 -1.24 -0.31
CA THR A 42 20.85 -2.39 0.61
C THR A 42 22.28 -2.82 0.89
N GLN A 43 23.22 -2.64 -0.07
CA GLN A 43 24.57 -3.22 0.05
C GLN A 43 25.69 -2.18 0.17
N LYS A 44 25.46 -0.95 -0.28
CA LYS A 44 26.52 0.05 -0.37
C LYS A 44 26.47 1.12 0.70
N VAL A 45 25.33 1.31 1.34
CA VAL A 45 25.11 2.37 2.33
C VAL A 45 24.56 1.76 3.62
N TYR A 46 25.15 2.17 4.75
CA TYR A 46 24.58 1.91 6.07
C TYR A 46 23.82 3.16 6.54
N TRP A 47 22.51 3.04 6.69
CA TRP A 47 21.64 4.16 7.01
C TRP A 47 21.51 4.34 8.53
N ARG A 48 21.60 5.57 9.01
CA ARG A 48 21.32 5.86 10.41
C ARG A 48 19.83 5.68 10.74
N CYS A 49 18.96 6.14 9.84
CA CYS A 49 17.51 5.99 10.00
C CYS A 49 16.85 5.80 8.65
N VAL A 50 15.88 4.90 8.58
CA VAL A 50 14.98 4.74 7.44
C VAL A 50 13.58 5.13 7.90
N ILE A 51 13.00 6.14 7.25
CA ILE A 51 11.65 6.63 7.53
C ILE A 51 10.76 6.24 6.35
N LEU A 52 9.72 5.46 6.62
CA LEU A 52 8.74 5.03 5.62
C LEU A 52 7.42 5.77 5.85
N ASP A 53 7.11 6.70 4.96
CA ASP A 53 5.81 7.35 4.94
C ASP A 53 4.78 6.40 4.31
N GLU A 54 3.52 6.46 4.75
CA GLU A 54 2.49 5.50 4.38
C GLU A 54 2.93 4.04 4.62
N GLY A 55 3.44 3.77 5.82
CA GLY A 55 4.00 2.49 6.23
C GLY A 55 3.07 1.28 6.05
N HIS A 56 1.77 1.50 5.82
CA HIS A 56 0.85 0.44 5.44
C HIS A 56 1.26 -0.29 4.14
N LYS A 57 2.11 0.30 3.30
CA LYS A 57 2.64 -0.34 2.08
C LYS A 57 3.55 -1.54 2.36
N VAL A 58 4.11 -1.65 3.55
CA VAL A 58 4.95 -2.78 3.96
C VAL A 58 4.25 -3.75 4.93
N LYS A 59 2.94 -3.65 5.10
CA LYS A 59 2.15 -4.52 5.98
C LYS A 59 2.03 -5.98 5.52
N ASN A 60 2.31 -6.27 4.26
CA ASN A 60 2.31 -7.63 3.70
C ASN A 60 3.76 -8.05 3.42
N GLU A 61 4.21 -9.12 4.10
CA GLU A 61 5.56 -9.67 4.01
C GLU A 61 5.90 -10.24 2.62
N GLU A 62 4.89 -10.62 1.83
CA GLU A 62 5.07 -11.19 0.50
C GLU A 62 5.37 -10.13 -0.57
N THR A 63 5.13 -8.85 -0.27
CA THR A 63 5.35 -7.78 -1.24
C THR A 63 6.83 -7.51 -1.49
N THR A 64 7.17 -7.21 -2.74
CA THR A 64 8.53 -6.80 -3.12
C THR A 64 9.02 -5.62 -2.29
N ALA A 65 8.14 -4.67 -1.97
CA ALA A 65 8.48 -3.51 -1.15
C ALA A 65 8.92 -3.93 0.26
N HIS A 66 8.17 -4.81 0.93
CA HIS A 66 8.54 -5.32 2.25
C HIS A 66 9.92 -6.01 2.19
N GLN A 67 10.09 -6.93 1.25
CA GLN A 67 11.31 -7.74 1.14
C GLN A 67 12.56 -6.91 0.83
N VAL A 68 12.46 -5.95 -0.09
CA VAL A 68 13.59 -5.08 -0.45
C VAL A 68 13.93 -4.13 0.69
N LEU A 69 12.93 -3.44 1.25
CA LEU A 69 13.15 -2.46 2.31
C LEU A 69 13.64 -3.11 3.62
N LYS A 70 13.22 -4.34 3.90
CA LYS A 70 13.70 -5.11 5.05
C LYS A 70 15.21 -5.38 4.97
N ARG A 71 15.77 -5.52 3.77
CA ARG A 71 17.20 -5.77 3.52
C ARG A 71 18.10 -4.53 3.65
N ILE A 72 17.52 -3.33 3.77
CA ILE A 72 18.30 -2.10 3.92
C ILE A 72 19.02 -2.13 5.28
N HIS A 73 20.34 -2.05 5.27
CA HIS A 73 21.14 -1.95 6.48
C HIS A 73 20.91 -0.61 7.16
N ARG A 74 20.35 -0.62 8.35
CA ARG A 74 19.96 0.59 9.09
C ARG A 74 20.04 0.41 10.59
N GLN A 75 20.28 1.51 11.29
CA GLN A 75 20.30 1.52 12.75
C GLN A 75 18.88 1.66 13.33
N HIS A 76 18.07 2.54 12.75
CA HIS A 76 16.71 2.80 13.22
C HIS A 76 15.70 2.75 12.06
N THR A 77 14.44 2.44 12.39
CA THR A 77 13.32 2.48 11.45
C THR A 77 12.16 3.22 12.07
N ILE A 78 11.52 4.08 11.29
CA ILE A 78 10.29 4.78 11.67
C ILE A 78 9.26 4.52 10.58
N LEU A 79 8.07 4.10 10.98
CA LEU A 79 6.91 3.98 10.10
C LEU A 79 5.91 5.10 10.43
N LEU A 80 5.52 5.85 9.42
CA LEU A 80 4.46 6.84 9.50
C LEU A 80 3.24 6.32 8.74
N THR A 81 2.06 6.38 9.32
CA THR A 81 0.83 5.96 8.65
C THR A 81 -0.38 6.70 9.20
N GLY A 82 -1.23 7.17 8.29
CA GLY A 82 -2.54 7.76 8.64
C GLY A 82 -3.64 6.72 8.82
N THR A 83 -3.44 5.50 8.33
CA THR A 83 -4.37 4.39 8.51
C THR A 83 -3.96 3.55 9.70
N PRO A 84 -4.73 3.59 10.82
CA PRO A 84 -4.46 2.69 11.93
C PRO A 84 -4.63 1.25 11.43
N VAL A 85 -3.85 0.33 12.02
CA VAL A 85 -4.03 -1.10 11.80
C VAL A 85 -5.46 -1.47 12.20
N GLN A 86 -6.33 -1.65 11.21
CA GLN A 86 -7.74 -1.95 11.44
C GLN A 86 -7.92 -3.46 11.48
N ASN A 87 -8.28 -4.00 12.64
CA ASN A 87 -8.81 -5.36 12.85
C ASN A 87 -7.99 -6.54 12.29
N ASN A 88 -6.80 -6.33 11.75
CA ASN A 88 -5.94 -7.40 11.26
C ASN A 88 -4.66 -7.47 12.09
N LEU A 89 -4.65 -8.38 13.06
CA LEU A 89 -3.50 -8.60 13.94
C LEU A 89 -2.28 -9.15 13.19
N HIS A 90 -2.49 -9.84 12.07
CA HIS A 90 -1.40 -10.33 11.23
C HIS A 90 -0.67 -9.17 10.52
N GLU A 91 -1.40 -8.21 9.96
CA GLU A 91 -0.80 -6.99 9.39
C GLU A 91 0.01 -6.21 10.42
N LEU A 92 -0.47 -6.19 11.64
CA LEU A 92 0.22 -5.58 12.76
C LEU A 92 1.51 -6.30 13.10
N TYR A 93 1.48 -7.64 13.16
CA TYR A 93 2.68 -8.43 13.36
C TYR A 93 3.71 -8.13 12.26
N ALA A 94 3.30 -8.08 10.98
CA ALA A 94 4.17 -7.76 9.87
C ALA A 94 4.88 -6.41 10.03
N LEU A 95 4.17 -5.38 10.52
CA LEU A 95 4.77 -4.07 10.81
C LEU A 95 5.75 -4.12 11.99
N LEU A 96 5.42 -4.86 13.06
CA LEU A 96 6.31 -5.03 14.21
C LEU A 96 7.57 -5.84 13.85
N SER A 97 7.42 -6.90 13.07
CA SER A 97 8.53 -7.70 12.52
C SER A 97 9.43 -6.88 11.58
N PHE A 98 8.85 -5.93 10.86
CA PHE A 98 9.60 -5.01 10.04
C PHE A 98 10.41 -4.00 10.87
N LEU A 99 9.82 -3.47 11.95
CA LEU A 99 10.46 -2.50 12.84
C LEU A 99 11.53 -3.14 13.73
N HIS A 100 11.23 -4.30 14.30
CA HIS A 100 12.03 -4.98 15.30
C HIS A 100 12.20 -6.47 14.96
N PRO A 101 12.96 -6.80 13.89
CA PRO A 101 13.12 -8.19 13.44
C PRO A 101 13.79 -9.08 14.49
N ASP A 102 14.61 -8.49 15.36
CA ASP A 102 15.29 -9.23 16.44
C ASP A 102 14.34 -9.66 17.56
N VAL A 103 13.23 -8.94 17.74
CA VAL A 103 12.22 -9.21 18.77
C VAL A 103 11.10 -10.08 18.21
N PHE A 104 10.65 -9.79 16.99
CA PHE A 104 9.54 -10.46 16.31
C PHE A 104 10.08 -11.41 15.23
N THR A 105 10.71 -12.48 15.65
CA THR A 105 11.42 -13.44 14.76
C THR A 105 10.49 -14.44 14.09
N SER A 106 9.36 -14.79 14.72
CA SER A 106 8.38 -15.76 14.22
C SER A 106 6.96 -15.32 14.53
N SER A 107 6.06 -15.51 13.57
CA SER A 107 4.64 -15.21 13.74
C SER A 107 3.91 -16.25 14.62
N GLU A 108 4.42 -17.49 14.73
CA GLU A 108 3.75 -18.58 15.42
C GLU A 108 3.37 -18.29 16.88
N PRO A 109 4.24 -17.70 17.74
CA PRO A 109 3.85 -17.37 19.12
C PRO A 109 2.75 -16.31 19.14
N PHE A 110 2.78 -15.36 18.19
CA PHE A 110 1.78 -14.32 18.06
C PHE A 110 0.46 -14.88 17.56
N ASP A 111 0.48 -15.74 16.54
CA ASP A 111 -0.69 -16.40 15.97
C ASP A 111 -1.38 -17.31 17.02
N ARG A 112 -0.58 -18.03 17.82
CA ARG A 112 -1.11 -18.85 18.95
C ARG A 112 -1.73 -17.99 20.05
N ALA A 113 -1.06 -16.90 20.42
CA ALA A 113 -1.54 -16.02 21.50
C ALA A 113 -2.84 -15.32 21.12
N PHE A 114 -3.05 -15.07 19.84
CA PHE A 114 -4.21 -14.33 19.33
C PHE A 114 -5.20 -15.20 18.53
N ASN A 115 -5.02 -16.54 18.48
CA ASN A 115 -5.89 -17.50 17.79
C ASN A 115 -6.23 -17.10 16.34
N LEU A 116 -5.25 -16.58 15.60
CA LEU A 116 -5.45 -16.08 14.23
C LEU A 116 -5.78 -17.20 13.23
N ASN A 117 -5.54 -18.46 13.58
CA ASN A 117 -5.78 -19.64 12.75
C ASN A 117 -7.24 -20.15 12.78
N THR A 118 -8.10 -19.57 13.59
CA THR A 118 -9.52 -19.93 13.60
C THR A 118 -10.26 -19.22 12.46
N LYS A 119 -11.03 -19.99 11.67
CA LYS A 119 -11.84 -19.51 10.54
C LYS A 119 -12.98 -18.54 10.93
N GLU A 120 -13.15 -18.25 12.17
CA GLU A 120 -14.14 -17.30 12.68
C GLU A 120 -13.54 -15.89 12.63
N HIS A 121 -13.98 -15.09 11.67
CA HIS A 121 -13.56 -13.70 11.44
C HIS A 121 -13.90 -12.69 12.54
N LYS A 122 -14.35 -13.13 13.71
CA LYS A 122 -14.60 -12.24 14.86
C LYS A 122 -13.40 -12.29 15.80
N VAL A 123 -12.51 -11.30 15.66
CA VAL A 123 -11.44 -11.08 16.64
C VAL A 123 -12.10 -10.76 17.99
N ASP A 124 -11.80 -11.55 19.02
CA ASP A 124 -12.28 -11.28 20.37
C ASP A 124 -11.79 -9.89 20.82
N GLU A 125 -12.73 -9.04 21.21
CA GLU A 125 -12.43 -7.67 21.63
C GLU A 125 -11.43 -7.62 22.80
N LYS A 126 -11.44 -8.64 23.67
CA LYS A 126 -10.47 -8.76 24.76
C LYS A 126 -9.07 -9.05 24.26
N LEU A 127 -8.95 -9.89 23.22
CA LEU A 127 -7.67 -10.18 22.58
C LEU A 127 -7.11 -8.95 21.87
N LEU A 128 -7.96 -8.19 21.18
CA LEU A 128 -7.58 -6.95 20.53
C LEU A 128 -7.06 -5.91 21.54
N LYS A 129 -7.73 -5.77 22.68
CA LYS A 129 -7.26 -4.90 23.78
C LYS A 129 -5.91 -5.33 24.34
N LYS A 130 -5.66 -6.63 24.49
CA LYS A 130 -4.35 -7.16 24.91
C LYS A 130 -3.26 -6.86 23.87
N ALA A 131 -3.56 -7.05 22.58
CA ALA A 131 -2.63 -6.72 21.50
C ALA A 131 -2.28 -5.22 21.50
N HIS A 132 -3.27 -4.34 21.61
CA HIS A 132 -3.05 -2.91 21.72
C HIS A 132 -2.20 -2.52 22.94
N TYR A 133 -2.40 -3.18 24.08
CA TYR A 133 -1.60 -2.95 25.28
C TYR A 133 -0.12 -3.31 25.06
N LEU A 134 0.15 -4.47 24.47
CA LEU A 134 1.52 -4.91 24.15
C LEU A 134 2.22 -3.98 23.15
N MET A 135 1.46 -3.35 22.26
CA MET A 135 2.01 -2.45 21.24
C MET A 135 2.24 -1.01 21.71
N ARG A 136 1.62 -0.63 22.81
CA ARG A 136 1.71 0.75 23.32
C ARG A 136 3.13 1.32 23.39
N PRO A 137 4.20 0.56 23.70
CA PRO A 137 5.57 1.07 23.68
C PRO A 137 6.12 1.37 22.28
N PHE A 138 5.56 0.75 21.24
CA PHE A 138 6.06 0.85 19.86
C PHE A 138 5.25 1.80 18.98
N VAL A 139 4.05 2.20 19.42
CA VAL A 139 3.10 2.97 18.61
C VAL A 139 2.74 4.28 19.29
N LEU A 140 3.00 5.38 18.59
CA LEU A 140 2.53 6.71 18.99
C LEU A 140 1.36 7.11 18.10
N ARG A 141 0.14 7.07 18.66
CA ARG A 141 -1.06 7.49 17.94
C ARG A 141 -1.54 8.86 18.42
N ARG A 142 -1.81 9.74 17.47
CA ARG A 142 -2.40 11.06 17.71
C ARG A 142 -3.65 11.21 16.86
N VAL A 143 -4.73 11.73 17.45
CA VAL A 143 -5.98 12.00 16.75
C VAL A 143 -6.03 13.49 16.45
N LYS A 144 -6.46 13.87 15.23
CA LYS A 144 -6.50 15.27 14.79
C LYS A 144 -7.24 16.19 15.76
N GLY A 145 -8.34 15.75 16.33
CA GLY A 145 -9.11 16.53 17.30
C GLY A 145 -8.40 16.81 18.62
N GLU A 146 -7.34 16.04 18.96
CA GLU A 146 -6.57 16.23 20.19
C GLU A 146 -5.34 17.14 19.98
N VAL A 147 -4.83 17.16 18.75
CA VAL A 147 -3.55 17.81 18.43
C VAL A 147 -3.74 19.13 17.70
N GLU A 148 -4.76 19.23 16.85
CA GLU A 148 -4.98 20.35 15.95
C GLU A 148 -6.33 21.03 16.27
N VAL A 149 -6.29 21.93 17.25
CA VAL A 149 -7.48 22.66 17.72
C VAL A 149 -7.85 23.83 16.79
N SER A 150 -6.90 24.27 15.94
CA SER A 150 -7.09 25.42 15.04
C SER A 150 -7.85 25.09 13.75
N LEU A 151 -8.10 23.79 13.46
CA LEU A 151 -8.84 23.40 12.27
C LEU A 151 -10.32 23.78 12.39
N PRO A 152 -10.89 24.44 11.37
CA PRO A 152 -12.31 24.75 11.36
C PRO A 152 -13.15 23.45 11.31
N PRO A 153 -14.40 23.49 11.79
CA PRO A 153 -15.27 22.31 11.76
C PRO A 153 -15.50 21.83 10.32
N LYS A 154 -15.46 20.52 10.13
CA LYS A 154 -15.73 19.88 8.84
C LYS A 154 -17.21 20.07 8.49
N VAL A 155 -17.49 20.70 7.35
CA VAL A 155 -18.82 20.81 6.79
C VAL A 155 -18.96 19.82 5.64
N GLU A 156 -19.85 18.85 5.78
CA GLU A 156 -20.16 17.88 4.73
C GLU A 156 -21.49 18.23 4.06
N THR A 157 -21.46 18.46 2.76
CA THR A 157 -22.66 18.67 1.95
C THR A 157 -22.89 17.48 1.06
N LYS A 158 -24.04 16.80 1.24
CA LYS A 158 -24.46 15.68 0.40
C LYS A 158 -25.30 16.19 -0.77
N ILE A 159 -24.73 16.12 -1.97
CA ILE A 159 -25.43 16.47 -3.20
C ILE A 159 -25.93 15.18 -3.87
N MET A 160 -27.27 15.07 -4.04
CA MET A 160 -27.89 13.93 -4.70
C MET A 160 -27.98 14.21 -6.20
N CYS A 161 -27.11 13.56 -6.98
CA CYS A 161 -27.12 13.69 -8.43
C CYS A 161 -27.98 12.55 -9.04
N PRO A 162 -29.06 12.87 -9.79
CA PRO A 162 -29.85 11.84 -10.45
C PRO A 162 -29.05 11.17 -11.57
N LEU A 163 -29.29 9.89 -11.77
CA LEU A 163 -28.72 9.15 -12.88
C LEU A 163 -29.35 9.57 -14.20
N SER A 164 -28.57 9.61 -15.28
CA SER A 164 -29.11 9.80 -16.62
C SER A 164 -30.02 8.63 -17.02
N ALA A 165 -30.84 8.80 -18.03
CA ALA A 165 -31.74 7.74 -18.53
C ALA A 165 -30.95 6.47 -18.93
N ALA A 166 -29.83 6.64 -19.60
CA ALA A 166 -28.95 5.53 -19.99
C ALA A 166 -28.35 4.82 -18.77
N GLN A 167 -27.85 5.57 -17.78
CA GLN A 167 -27.31 4.99 -16.53
C GLN A 167 -28.40 4.25 -15.76
N THR A 168 -29.60 4.81 -15.65
CA THR A 168 -30.75 4.18 -14.97
C THR A 168 -31.14 2.87 -15.64
N PHE A 169 -31.17 2.86 -16.98
CA PHE A 169 -31.46 1.67 -17.77
C PHE A 169 -30.48 0.53 -17.48
N TRP A 170 -29.16 0.81 -17.57
CA TRP A 170 -28.13 -0.19 -17.32
C TRP A 170 -28.06 -0.63 -15.87
N TYR A 171 -28.17 0.31 -14.94
CA TYR A 171 -28.15 0.02 -13.50
C TYR A 171 -29.28 -0.92 -13.09
N ARG A 172 -30.51 -0.70 -13.59
CA ARG A 172 -31.64 -1.60 -13.34
C ARG A 172 -31.40 -3.01 -13.88
N ARG A 173 -30.87 -3.14 -15.09
CA ARG A 173 -30.54 -4.44 -15.69
C ARG A 173 -29.46 -5.21 -14.93
N LEU A 174 -28.43 -4.52 -14.49
CA LEU A 174 -27.40 -5.13 -13.66
C LEU A 174 -27.95 -5.61 -12.31
N LEU A 175 -28.80 -4.82 -11.66
CA LEU A 175 -29.45 -5.21 -10.41
C LEU A 175 -30.39 -6.41 -10.58
N MET A 176 -31.12 -6.50 -11.69
CA MET A 176 -32.00 -7.62 -12.00
C MET A 176 -31.26 -8.86 -12.50
N ARG A 177 -29.94 -8.81 -12.60
CA ARG A 177 -29.08 -9.90 -13.12
C ARG A 177 -29.46 -10.38 -14.51
N GLU A 178 -29.98 -9.51 -15.35
CA GLU A 178 -30.28 -9.79 -16.75
C GLU A 178 -28.99 -9.88 -17.57
N SER A 179 -28.29 -11.00 -17.48
CA SER A 179 -27.02 -11.26 -18.19
C SER A 179 -27.17 -11.25 -19.72
N ASN A 180 -28.35 -11.60 -20.22
CA ASN A 180 -28.59 -11.73 -21.67
C ASN A 180 -28.43 -10.39 -22.43
N ALA A 181 -28.68 -9.25 -21.76
CA ALA A 181 -28.54 -7.95 -22.40
C ALA A 181 -27.10 -7.50 -22.59
N LEU A 182 -26.19 -7.90 -21.71
CA LEU A 182 -24.75 -7.64 -21.85
C LEU A 182 -24.16 -8.50 -22.96
N GLN A 183 -24.51 -9.79 -23.03
CA GLN A 183 -24.06 -10.69 -24.08
C GLN A 183 -24.53 -10.26 -25.48
N SER A 184 -25.75 -9.74 -25.61
CA SER A 184 -26.23 -9.22 -26.89
C SER A 184 -25.51 -7.95 -27.35
N LEU A 185 -24.97 -7.14 -26.43
CA LEU A 185 -24.19 -5.95 -26.76
C LEU A 185 -22.75 -6.29 -27.10
N GLU A 186 -22.13 -7.23 -26.39
CA GLU A 186 -20.79 -7.74 -26.72
C GLU A 186 -20.80 -8.38 -28.10
N ALA A 187 -21.85 -9.14 -28.45
CA ALA A 187 -22.02 -9.68 -29.78
C ALA A 187 -22.18 -8.59 -30.85
N ALA A 188 -23.01 -7.57 -30.59
CA ALA A 188 -23.23 -6.46 -31.52
C ALA A 188 -21.99 -5.54 -31.68
N ALA A 189 -21.20 -5.34 -30.62
CA ALA A 189 -19.94 -4.61 -30.69
C ALA A 189 -18.89 -5.39 -31.50
N SER A 190 -18.77 -6.70 -31.26
CA SER A 190 -17.88 -7.57 -32.02
C SER A 190 -18.21 -7.66 -33.52
N GLU A 191 -19.50 -7.62 -33.89
CA GLU A 191 -19.91 -7.55 -35.31
C GLU A 191 -19.58 -6.20 -35.96
N LYS A 192 -19.68 -5.10 -35.23
CA LYS A 192 -19.28 -3.78 -35.72
C LYS A 192 -17.78 -3.70 -35.96
N ASP A 193 -16.97 -4.21 -35.05
CA ASP A 193 -15.51 -4.22 -35.20
C ASP A 193 -15.08 -5.10 -36.37
N LYS A 194 -15.75 -6.23 -36.61
CA LYS A 194 -15.48 -7.08 -37.79
C LYS A 194 -15.87 -6.41 -39.10
N LYS A 195 -16.97 -5.62 -39.13
CA LYS A 195 -17.35 -4.86 -40.31
C LYS A 195 -16.42 -3.70 -40.62
N LEU A 196 -15.90 -3.03 -39.59
CA LEU A 196 -14.89 -1.97 -39.75
C LEU A 196 -13.54 -2.52 -40.20
N ALA A 197 -13.12 -3.69 -39.72
CA ALA A 197 -11.88 -4.35 -40.16
C ALA A 197 -11.99 -4.93 -41.59
N GLY A 198 -13.18 -5.30 -42.05
CA GLY A 198 -13.41 -5.82 -43.41
C GLY A 198 -13.45 -4.74 -44.50
N VAL A 199 -13.68 -3.46 -44.14
CA VAL A 199 -13.69 -2.33 -45.08
C VAL A 199 -12.29 -1.70 -45.26
N ALA A 200 -11.35 -1.97 -44.37
CA ALA A 200 -9.98 -1.47 -44.44
C ALA A 200 -9.00 -2.38 -45.27
N GLY A 201 -9.51 -3.39 -45.95
CA GLY A 201 -8.71 -4.37 -46.70
C GLY A 201 -8.97 -4.40 -48.21
N GLU A 202 -9.73 -3.45 -48.75
CA GLU A 202 -9.98 -3.32 -50.19
C GLU A 202 -9.59 -1.93 -50.68
N ASP A 203 -8.30 -1.58 -50.63
CA ASP A 203 -7.66 -0.55 -51.44
C ASP A 203 -6.22 -0.96 -51.75
#